data_4e87f945ee46936010519c5f57a0a998
#
_entry.id   4e87f945ee46936010519c5f57a0a998
#
_cell.length_a   1.000
_cell.length_b   1.000
_cell.length_c   1.000
_cell.angle_alpha   90.00
_cell.angle_beta   90.00
_cell.angle_gamma   90.00
#
_symmetry.space_group_name_H-M   'P 1'
#
loop_
_entity.id
_entity.type
_entity.pdbx_description
1 polymer ?
#
loop_
_entity_poly.entity_id
_entity_poly.type
_entity_poly.pdbx_seq_one_letter_code
_entity_poly.pdbx_strand_id
1 'polypeptide(L)'
;MHRDTPYEQLTPEVILDSIEAVGFEPTGGLIPLNSYENRVYQVALENGDFVIAKFYRPDRWSEQAILEAHEFTLELLDAELSVVPPLNLSSNTQNRDTLREHNGYRFAIFERKGGHPPNIEDEDTLRVLCRTIGRLHAEGSLRNFTDRQQLTVEEFGWKNRTTVLEAGFLPPELEAPYASISEELLVRADHAMKDVPMIRIHGDCHMGNILWRNEIPHFIDFDDCLMGPPIQDLWMLLNGDFAAQLQQAKIMIEAYRTFSFFDESSLRLIEPLRALRMIKHAAWIANRWIDPAFPRAFPTFNTHNYWSNHILELKEQLSKMDEPNLYYS
;
A
#
# COMPACT_ATOMS: atom_id res chain seq x y z
N MET A 1 -2.51 10.42 30.22
CA MET A 1 -1.42 10.83 29.32
C MET A 1 -2.10 11.34 28.04
N HIS A 2 -1.98 12.64 27.74
CA HIS A 2 -2.32 13.11 26.39
C HIS A 2 -1.39 12.36 25.43
N ARG A 3 -1.95 11.54 24.55
CA ARG A 3 -1.19 11.05 23.41
C ARG A 3 -1.10 12.23 22.45
N ASP A 4 0.10 12.80 22.31
CA ASP A 4 0.37 13.83 21.32
C ASP A 4 -0.02 13.30 19.94
N THR A 5 -0.58 14.16 19.11
CA THR A 5 -0.92 13.75 17.73
C THR A 5 0.39 13.49 16.97
N PRO A 6 0.46 12.44 16.13
CA PRO A 6 1.75 11.97 15.55
C PRO A 6 2.58 13.04 14.84
N TYR A 7 1.93 14.10 14.34
CA TYR A 7 2.57 15.14 13.53
C TYR A 7 2.37 16.56 14.09
N GLU A 8 2.05 16.68 15.37
CA GLU A 8 1.75 17.98 15.99
C GLU A 8 2.91 18.97 15.88
N GLN A 9 4.15 18.47 15.97
CA GLN A 9 5.36 19.30 15.91
C GLN A 9 5.98 19.36 14.49
N LEU A 10 5.38 18.71 13.49
CA LEU A 10 5.85 18.80 12.10
C LEU A 10 5.32 20.08 11.45
N THR A 11 5.88 21.22 11.83
CA THR A 11 5.52 22.52 11.28
C THR A 11 6.18 22.76 9.92
N PRO A 12 5.71 23.75 9.12
CA PRO A 12 6.37 24.12 7.87
C PRO A 12 7.86 24.43 8.04
N GLU A 13 8.25 25.08 9.13
CA GLU A 13 9.66 25.40 9.44
C GLU A 13 10.46 24.12 9.63
N VAL A 14 9.97 23.17 10.43
CA VAL A 14 10.65 21.86 10.65
C VAL A 14 10.81 21.10 9.35
N ILE A 15 9.82 21.18 8.45
CA ILE A 15 9.90 20.53 7.12
C ILE A 15 11.02 21.18 6.31
N LEU A 16 11.06 22.51 6.21
CA LEU A 16 12.07 23.24 5.44
C LEU A 16 13.46 23.00 6.00
N ASP A 17 13.65 23.12 7.33
CA ASP A 17 14.92 22.85 8.01
C ASP A 17 15.41 21.41 7.75
N SER A 18 14.49 20.44 7.69
CA SER A 18 14.84 19.05 7.37
C SER A 18 15.41 18.91 5.96
N ILE A 19 14.86 19.66 4.99
CA ILE A 19 15.30 19.67 3.60
C ILE A 19 16.66 20.36 3.45
N GLU A 20 16.86 21.48 4.15
CA GLU A 20 18.14 22.20 4.19
C GLU A 20 19.24 21.33 4.83
N ALA A 21 18.92 20.62 5.90
CA ALA A 21 19.87 19.77 6.61
C ALA A 21 20.46 18.63 5.75
N VAL A 22 19.79 18.27 4.64
CA VAL A 22 20.26 17.25 3.68
C VAL A 22 20.81 17.86 2.38
N GLY A 23 21.02 19.17 2.36
CA GLY A 23 21.76 19.87 1.29
C GLY A 23 20.91 20.40 0.13
N PHE A 24 19.59 20.46 0.28
CA PHE A 24 18.73 21.17 -0.68
C PHE A 24 18.47 22.61 -0.21
N GLU A 25 18.12 23.48 -1.14
CA GLU A 25 17.82 24.91 -0.90
C GLU A 25 16.33 25.19 -1.20
N PRO A 26 15.42 25.03 -0.22
CA PRO A 26 13.98 25.24 -0.45
C PRO A 26 13.65 26.73 -0.50
N THR A 27 12.72 27.12 -1.40
CA THR A 27 12.21 28.51 -1.53
C THR A 27 11.13 28.85 -0.51
N GLY A 28 10.71 27.91 0.34
CA GLY A 28 9.55 28.04 1.23
C GLY A 28 8.24 27.57 0.62
N GLY A 29 8.19 27.23 -0.66
CA GLY A 29 7.01 26.67 -1.33
C GLY A 29 6.75 25.21 -0.94
N LEU A 30 5.71 24.98 -0.12
CA LEU A 30 5.28 23.66 0.34
C LEU A 30 3.87 23.34 -0.16
N ILE A 31 3.70 22.21 -0.83
CA ILE A 31 2.40 21.69 -1.24
C ILE A 31 2.20 20.33 -0.60
N PRO A 32 1.24 20.18 0.34
CA PRO A 32 0.92 18.86 0.88
C PRO A 32 0.34 17.97 -0.22
N LEU A 33 0.83 16.76 -0.32
CA LEU A 33 0.28 15.74 -1.20
C LEU A 33 -0.71 14.85 -0.44
N ASN A 34 -1.61 14.22 -1.19
CA ASN A 34 -2.65 13.39 -0.61
C ASN A 34 -2.06 12.11 -0.02
N SER A 35 -1.81 12.11 1.29
CA SER A 35 -1.31 10.97 2.06
C SER A 35 -1.86 11.04 3.48
N TYR A 36 -2.49 9.96 3.94
CA TYR A 36 -3.07 9.90 5.28
C TYR A 36 -2.13 9.27 6.30
N GLU A 37 -1.35 8.29 5.90
CA GLU A 37 -0.47 7.55 6.81
C GLU A 37 0.78 8.35 7.12
N ASN A 38 1.48 8.81 6.10
CA ASN A 38 2.65 9.67 6.23
C ASN A 38 2.27 11.14 6.01
N ARG A 39 3.24 12.03 6.12
CA ARG A 39 3.11 13.40 5.61
C ARG A 39 4.05 13.57 4.43
N VAL A 40 3.47 13.87 3.28
CA VAL A 40 4.19 13.97 2.01
C VAL A 40 4.02 15.37 1.46
N TYR A 41 5.12 16.01 1.11
CA TYR A 41 5.14 17.38 0.59
C TYR A 41 5.92 17.45 -0.70
N GLN A 42 5.40 18.19 -1.67
CA GLN A 42 6.20 18.71 -2.76
C GLN A 42 6.85 20.01 -2.30
N VAL A 43 8.17 20.08 -2.40
CA VAL A 43 8.99 21.23 -1.95
C VAL A 43 9.63 21.87 -3.17
N ALA A 44 9.45 23.17 -3.32
CA ALA A 44 10.08 23.96 -4.38
C ALA A 44 11.51 24.36 -3.95
N LEU A 45 12.46 24.25 -4.88
CA LEU A 45 13.88 24.55 -4.67
C LEU A 45 14.30 25.84 -5.40
N GLU A 46 15.36 26.50 -4.92
CA GLU A 46 15.91 27.76 -5.50
C GLU A 46 16.38 27.59 -6.95
N ASN A 47 16.80 26.40 -7.35
CA ASN A 47 17.19 26.09 -8.74
C ASN A 47 16.00 25.94 -9.70
N GLY A 48 14.76 26.09 -9.20
CA GLY A 48 13.52 25.93 -9.98
C GLY A 48 12.98 24.51 -10.05
N ASP A 49 13.68 23.53 -9.45
CA ASP A 49 13.24 22.14 -9.38
C ASP A 49 12.29 21.90 -8.19
N PHE A 50 11.82 20.66 -8.07
CA PHE A 50 10.99 20.20 -6.97
C PHE A 50 11.51 18.86 -6.46
N VAL A 51 11.39 18.65 -5.16
CA VAL A 51 11.57 17.34 -4.53
C VAL A 51 10.30 16.93 -3.79
N ILE A 52 10.16 15.65 -3.53
CA ILE A 52 9.11 15.10 -2.67
C ILE A 52 9.76 14.69 -1.35
N ALA A 53 9.32 15.30 -0.27
CA ALA A 53 9.73 14.96 1.09
C ALA A 53 8.64 14.12 1.76
N LYS A 54 8.97 12.89 2.16
CA LYS A 54 8.09 11.99 2.87
C LYS A 54 8.56 11.85 4.31
N PHE A 55 7.72 12.27 5.25
CA PHE A 55 7.91 12.11 6.69
C PHE A 55 7.13 10.89 7.16
N TYR A 56 7.84 9.89 7.66
CA TYR A 56 7.25 8.63 8.11
C TYR A 56 6.49 8.83 9.41
N ARG A 57 5.34 8.14 9.51
CA ARG A 57 4.57 8.14 10.77
C ARG A 57 5.43 7.57 11.90
N PRO A 58 5.57 8.31 13.03
CA PRO A 58 6.22 7.78 14.21
C PRO A 58 5.62 6.43 14.64
N ASP A 59 6.46 5.52 15.09
CA ASP A 59 6.10 4.20 15.64
C ASP A 59 5.38 3.23 14.69
N ARG A 60 5.23 3.57 13.40
CA ARG A 60 4.66 2.64 12.42
C ARG A 60 5.66 1.56 12.01
N TRP A 61 6.85 1.95 11.61
CA TRP A 61 7.90 1.07 11.14
C TRP A 61 9.19 1.28 11.91
N SER A 62 9.95 0.21 12.12
CA SER A 62 11.34 0.33 12.56
C SER A 62 12.18 1.01 11.48
N GLU A 63 13.33 1.55 11.84
CA GLU A 63 14.29 2.09 10.88
C GLU A 63 14.71 1.03 9.85
N GLN A 64 14.97 -0.20 10.31
CA GLN A 64 15.36 -1.32 9.48
C GLN A 64 14.27 -1.66 8.46
N ALA A 65 13.00 -1.69 8.87
CA ALA A 65 11.88 -1.94 7.97
C ALA A 65 11.74 -0.86 6.89
N ILE A 66 12.01 0.42 7.21
CA ILE A 66 12.01 1.50 6.21
C ILE A 66 13.17 1.31 5.24
N LEU A 67 14.37 1.03 5.76
CA LEU A 67 15.57 0.82 4.92
C LEU A 67 15.44 -0.40 4.02
N GLU A 68 14.80 -1.50 4.48
CA GLU A 68 14.50 -2.65 3.60
C GLU A 68 13.57 -2.29 2.45
N ALA A 69 12.56 -1.44 2.67
CA ALA A 69 11.68 -0.96 1.60
C ALA A 69 12.45 -0.07 0.61
N HIS A 70 13.35 0.79 1.10
CA HIS A 70 14.22 1.60 0.27
C HIS A 70 15.16 0.75 -0.58
N GLU A 71 15.81 -0.23 0.03
CA GLU A 71 16.73 -1.14 -0.66
C GLU A 71 16.00 -1.93 -1.74
N PHE A 72 14.81 -2.47 -1.45
CA PHE A 72 14.01 -3.15 -2.46
C PHE A 72 13.69 -2.23 -3.65
N THR A 73 13.31 -0.99 -3.40
CA THR A 73 13.03 -0.03 -4.48
C THR A 73 14.27 0.30 -5.31
N LEU A 74 15.44 0.37 -4.67
CA LEU A 74 16.73 0.59 -5.34
C LEU A 74 17.16 -0.65 -6.16
N GLU A 75 16.96 -1.86 -5.65
CA GLU A 75 17.17 -3.11 -6.39
C GLU A 75 16.31 -3.16 -7.66
N LEU A 76 15.02 -2.74 -7.55
CA LEU A 76 14.13 -2.65 -8.70
C LEU A 76 14.63 -1.64 -9.75
N LEU A 77 15.16 -0.48 -9.30
CA LEU A 77 15.75 0.51 -10.18
C LEU A 77 17.00 -0.03 -10.87
N ASP A 78 17.89 -0.72 -10.13
CA ASP A 78 19.10 -1.35 -10.67
C ASP A 78 18.75 -2.44 -11.72
N ALA A 79 17.58 -3.10 -11.56
CA ALA A 79 17.00 -4.02 -12.54
C ALA A 79 16.26 -3.31 -13.69
N GLU A 80 16.44 -1.99 -13.84
CA GLU A 80 15.83 -1.16 -14.88
C GLU A 80 14.28 -1.17 -14.86
N LEU A 81 13.67 -1.31 -13.69
CA LEU A 81 12.24 -1.09 -13.53
C LEU A 81 11.93 0.39 -13.27
N SER A 82 10.81 0.83 -13.81
CA SER A 82 10.33 2.19 -13.64
C SER A 82 9.68 2.37 -12.26
N VAL A 83 10.50 2.56 -11.25
CA VAL A 83 10.12 2.87 -9.87
C VAL A 83 10.66 4.25 -9.47
N VAL A 84 10.16 4.83 -8.40
CA VAL A 84 10.67 6.08 -7.83
C VAL A 84 11.27 5.79 -6.45
N PRO A 85 12.58 5.47 -6.38
CA PRO A 85 13.25 5.21 -5.13
C PRO A 85 13.56 6.50 -4.38
N PRO A 86 13.87 6.42 -3.07
CA PRO A 86 14.42 7.56 -2.34
C PRO A 86 15.78 7.96 -2.88
N LEU A 87 16.07 9.25 -2.83
CA LEU A 87 17.36 9.81 -3.23
C LEU A 87 18.46 9.40 -2.25
N ASN A 88 19.64 9.11 -2.75
CA ASN A 88 20.83 8.96 -1.92
C ASN A 88 21.30 10.34 -1.43
N LEU A 89 21.26 10.55 -0.13
CA LEU A 89 21.62 11.81 0.53
C LEU A 89 23.11 11.87 0.94
N SER A 90 23.88 10.80 0.65
CA SER A 90 25.32 10.77 0.89
C SER A 90 26.08 11.34 -0.29
N SER A 91 27.11 12.14 -0.01
CA SER A 91 28.10 12.54 -1.03
C SER A 91 28.95 11.36 -1.51
N ASN A 92 29.01 10.27 -0.75
CA ASN A 92 29.68 9.02 -1.13
C ASN A 92 28.67 8.09 -1.78
N THR A 93 28.76 7.93 -3.10
CA THR A 93 27.87 7.08 -3.89
C THR A 93 27.92 5.58 -3.55
N GLN A 94 28.97 5.15 -2.83
CA GLN A 94 29.06 3.75 -2.37
C GLN A 94 28.18 3.49 -1.12
N ASN A 95 27.71 4.53 -0.47
CA ASN A 95 26.87 4.43 0.72
C ASN A 95 25.44 4.80 0.35
N ARG A 96 24.53 3.87 0.42
CA ARG A 96 23.09 4.11 0.17
C ARG A 96 22.47 4.70 1.44
N ASP A 97 22.46 6.01 1.51
CA ASP A 97 22.00 6.81 2.64
C ASP A 97 20.71 7.53 2.25
N THR A 98 19.59 6.88 2.48
CA THR A 98 18.28 7.28 1.95
C THR A 98 17.28 7.70 3.02
N LEU A 99 17.64 7.57 4.30
CA LEU A 99 16.79 7.91 5.44
C LEU A 99 17.52 8.89 6.36
N ARG A 100 16.82 9.92 6.78
CA ARG A 100 17.30 10.92 7.76
C ARG A 100 16.29 11.07 8.89
N GLU A 101 16.79 11.63 9.97
CA GLU A 101 15.98 12.08 11.09
C GLU A 101 16.28 13.54 11.40
N HIS A 102 15.23 14.33 11.58
CA HIS A 102 15.29 15.71 12.02
C HIS A 102 14.11 16.00 12.96
N ASN A 103 14.40 16.61 14.12
CA ASN A 103 13.40 16.92 15.16
C ASN A 103 12.47 15.73 15.52
N GLY A 104 13.04 14.52 15.59
CA GLY A 104 12.29 13.30 15.94
C GLY A 104 11.43 12.72 14.81
N TYR A 105 11.51 13.28 13.60
CA TYR A 105 10.83 12.74 12.42
C TYR A 105 11.82 12.11 11.46
N ARG A 106 11.61 10.83 11.15
CA ARG A 106 12.31 10.17 10.07
C ARG A 106 11.71 10.57 8.73
N PHE A 107 12.55 10.87 7.75
CA PHE A 107 12.12 11.30 6.43
C PHE A 107 13.05 10.81 5.32
N ALA A 108 12.50 10.75 4.11
CA ALA A 108 13.25 10.49 2.89
C ALA A 108 12.83 11.50 1.81
N ILE A 109 13.76 11.73 0.88
CA ILE A 109 13.57 12.62 -0.27
C ILE A 109 13.46 11.78 -1.52
N PHE A 110 12.52 12.12 -2.39
CA PHE A 110 12.28 11.45 -3.68
C PHE A 110 12.30 12.46 -4.82
N GLU A 111 12.65 11.98 -6.01
CA GLU A 111 12.44 12.74 -7.24
C GLU A 111 10.95 13.02 -7.43
N ARG A 112 10.62 14.24 -7.86
CA ARG A 112 9.25 14.54 -8.28
C ARG A 112 8.99 13.90 -9.64
N LYS A 113 8.11 12.89 -9.68
CA LYS A 113 7.64 12.25 -10.91
C LYS A 113 6.23 12.73 -11.23
N GLY A 114 6.04 13.22 -12.44
CA GLY A 114 4.71 13.56 -12.95
C GLY A 114 4.08 12.37 -13.65
N GLY A 115 2.74 12.32 -13.65
CA GLY A 115 1.96 11.29 -14.31
C GLY A 115 0.50 11.36 -13.90
N HIS A 116 -0.31 10.48 -14.45
CA HIS A 116 -1.71 10.29 -14.07
C HIS A 116 -1.96 8.79 -13.80
N PRO A 117 -3.05 8.41 -13.12
CA PRO A 117 -3.40 7.01 -12.98
C PRO A 117 -3.56 6.34 -14.36
N PRO A 118 -3.11 5.07 -14.52
CA PRO A 118 -3.27 4.36 -15.79
C PRO A 118 -4.74 4.08 -16.10
N ASN A 119 -5.09 4.06 -17.38
CA ASN A 119 -6.40 3.61 -17.84
C ASN A 119 -6.38 2.09 -18.07
N ILE A 120 -6.83 1.32 -17.09
CA ILE A 120 -6.83 -0.15 -17.15
C ILE A 120 -7.98 -0.74 -17.99
N GLU A 121 -8.90 0.08 -18.50
CA GLU A 121 -9.89 -0.34 -19.50
C GLU A 121 -9.25 -0.52 -20.89
N ASP A 122 -8.10 0.13 -21.10
CA ASP A 122 -7.28 -0.08 -22.29
C ASP A 122 -6.41 -1.34 -22.11
N GLU A 123 -6.61 -2.33 -22.99
CA GLU A 123 -5.92 -3.63 -22.91
C GLU A 123 -4.39 -3.49 -23.03
N ASP A 124 -3.90 -2.58 -23.84
CA ASP A 124 -2.46 -2.39 -24.03
C ASP A 124 -1.82 -1.80 -22.77
N THR A 125 -2.49 -0.84 -22.14
CA THR A 125 -2.09 -0.30 -20.83
C THR A 125 -2.04 -1.42 -19.78
N LEU A 126 -3.09 -2.24 -19.70
CA LEU A 126 -3.15 -3.37 -18.77
C LEU A 126 -2.03 -4.38 -19.02
N ARG A 127 -1.72 -4.70 -20.30
CA ARG A 127 -0.60 -5.59 -20.67
C ARG A 127 0.75 -5.03 -20.22
N VAL A 128 1.01 -3.73 -20.45
CA VAL A 128 2.25 -3.08 -20.01
C VAL A 128 2.39 -3.11 -18.50
N LEU A 129 1.33 -2.79 -17.76
CA LEU A 129 1.30 -2.86 -16.30
C LEU A 129 1.65 -4.26 -15.79
N CYS A 130 0.96 -5.28 -16.29
CA CYS A 130 1.15 -6.64 -15.80
C CYS A 130 2.49 -7.25 -16.18
N ARG A 131 3.07 -6.86 -17.32
CA ARG A 131 4.48 -7.19 -17.65
C ARG A 131 5.45 -6.56 -16.65
N THR A 132 5.23 -5.29 -16.30
CA THR A 132 6.07 -4.59 -15.32
C THR A 132 5.94 -5.19 -13.94
N ILE A 133 4.73 -5.55 -13.49
CA ILE A 133 4.52 -6.28 -12.22
C ILE A 133 5.19 -7.66 -12.27
N GLY A 134 5.12 -8.36 -13.40
CA GLY A 134 5.83 -9.64 -13.57
C GLY A 134 7.35 -9.49 -13.39
N ARG A 135 7.96 -8.42 -13.94
CA ARG A 135 9.38 -8.10 -13.71
C ARG A 135 9.66 -7.76 -12.24
N LEU A 136 8.80 -6.93 -11.62
CA LEU A 136 8.92 -6.58 -10.20
C LEU A 136 8.90 -7.84 -9.32
N HIS A 137 8.00 -8.77 -9.59
CA HIS A 137 7.89 -10.02 -8.85
C HIS A 137 9.04 -10.99 -9.13
N ALA A 138 9.60 -10.99 -10.34
CA ALA A 138 10.81 -11.76 -10.65
C ALA A 138 11.97 -11.31 -9.74
N GLU A 139 12.21 -9.99 -9.63
CA GLU A 139 13.20 -9.43 -8.68
C GLU A 139 12.79 -9.68 -7.22
N GLY A 140 11.51 -9.52 -6.90
CA GLY A 140 10.97 -9.78 -5.57
C GLY A 140 11.21 -11.20 -5.06
N SER A 141 11.25 -12.17 -5.97
CA SER A 141 11.46 -13.58 -5.64
C SER A 141 12.91 -13.96 -5.31
N LEU A 142 13.88 -13.10 -5.60
CA LEU A 142 15.31 -13.41 -5.42
C LEU A 142 15.75 -13.40 -3.96
N ARG A 143 15.07 -12.67 -3.10
CA ARG A 143 15.37 -12.52 -1.66
C ARG A 143 14.10 -12.43 -0.84
N ASN A 144 14.22 -12.55 0.47
CA ASN A 144 13.13 -12.30 1.41
C ASN A 144 13.40 -11.02 2.19
N PHE A 145 12.34 -10.36 2.66
CA PHE A 145 12.44 -9.35 3.71
C PHE A 145 12.73 -10.03 5.06
N THR A 146 13.43 -9.30 5.93
CA THR A 146 13.74 -9.72 7.30
C THR A 146 12.93 -8.92 8.32
N ASP A 147 12.83 -7.61 8.11
CA ASP A 147 12.19 -6.66 9.02
C ASP A 147 10.80 -6.20 8.55
N ARG A 148 10.42 -6.54 7.31
CA ARG A 148 9.08 -6.26 6.78
C ARG A 148 8.10 -7.38 7.11
N GLN A 149 6.83 -7.02 7.23
CA GLN A 149 5.75 -7.95 7.54
C GLN A 149 5.55 -8.99 6.44
N GLN A 150 4.91 -10.09 6.83
CA GLN A 150 4.34 -11.07 5.92
C GLN A 150 2.82 -10.94 5.91
N LEU A 151 2.20 -11.06 4.73
CA LEU A 151 0.75 -11.05 4.57
C LEU A 151 0.17 -12.39 5.07
N THR A 152 -0.11 -12.45 6.36
CA THR A 152 -0.78 -13.59 7.00
C THR A 152 -2.18 -13.20 7.43
N VAL A 153 -3.07 -14.20 7.58
CA VAL A 153 -4.43 -13.94 8.10
C VAL A 153 -4.39 -13.46 9.54
N GLU A 154 -3.38 -13.90 10.33
CA GLU A 154 -3.16 -13.41 11.68
C GLU A 154 -2.89 -11.90 11.69
N GLU A 155 -1.91 -11.42 10.89
CA GLU A 155 -1.51 -10.02 10.89
C GLU A 155 -2.55 -9.10 10.23
N PHE A 156 -3.15 -9.55 9.12
CA PHE A 156 -4.04 -8.71 8.31
C PHE A 156 -5.52 -8.92 8.63
N GLY A 157 -5.87 -10.01 9.29
CA GLY A 157 -7.24 -10.39 9.65
C GLY A 157 -7.49 -10.35 11.15
N TRP A 158 -7.02 -11.37 11.89
CA TRP A 158 -7.38 -11.58 13.30
C TRP A 158 -6.99 -10.41 14.20
N LYS A 159 -5.78 -9.88 14.10
CA LYS A 159 -5.34 -8.71 14.86
C LYS A 159 -6.17 -7.47 14.54
N ASN A 160 -6.49 -7.26 13.27
CA ASN A 160 -7.31 -6.12 12.85
C ASN A 160 -8.78 -6.27 13.28
N ARG A 161 -9.33 -7.48 13.24
CA ARG A 161 -10.66 -7.77 13.81
C ARG A 161 -10.71 -7.42 15.30
N THR A 162 -9.73 -7.85 16.06
CA THR A 162 -9.61 -7.51 17.49
C THR A 162 -9.55 -6.01 17.69
N THR A 163 -8.73 -5.32 16.91
CA THR A 163 -8.66 -3.84 16.94
C THR A 163 -10.02 -3.20 16.74
N VAL A 164 -10.81 -3.62 15.75
CA VAL A 164 -12.14 -3.04 15.49
C VAL A 164 -13.09 -3.28 16.66
N LEU A 165 -13.09 -4.50 17.21
CA LEU A 165 -13.97 -4.85 18.35
C LEU A 165 -13.62 -4.07 19.63
N GLU A 166 -12.34 -3.74 19.84
CA GLU A 166 -11.86 -3.05 21.04
C GLU A 166 -11.84 -1.52 20.91
N ALA A 167 -11.91 -0.98 19.69
CA ALA A 167 -11.76 0.45 19.44
C ALA A 167 -12.94 1.31 19.92
N GLY A 168 -14.09 0.71 20.25
CA GLY A 168 -15.26 1.42 20.76
C GLY A 168 -16.05 2.26 19.73
N PHE A 169 -15.86 2.00 18.44
CA PHE A 169 -16.61 2.66 17.35
C PHE A 169 -17.84 1.88 16.91
N LEU A 170 -17.88 0.57 17.19
CA LEU A 170 -19.03 -0.28 16.89
C LEU A 170 -20.19 0.04 17.83
N PRO A 171 -21.40 0.31 17.31
CA PRO A 171 -22.61 0.32 18.14
C PRO A 171 -22.81 -1.03 18.83
N PRO A 172 -23.25 -1.07 20.11
CA PRO A 172 -23.38 -2.32 20.86
C PRO A 172 -24.22 -3.40 20.18
N GLU A 173 -25.28 -3.02 19.48
CA GLU A 173 -26.16 -3.92 18.72
C GLU A 173 -25.51 -4.50 17.46
N LEU A 174 -24.42 -3.89 16.96
CA LEU A 174 -23.68 -4.33 15.79
C LEU A 174 -22.41 -5.13 16.13
N GLU A 175 -21.98 -5.19 17.40
CA GLU A 175 -20.79 -5.93 17.81
C GLU A 175 -20.89 -7.42 17.49
N ALA A 176 -22.00 -8.07 17.90
CA ALA A 176 -22.18 -9.51 17.64
C ALA A 176 -22.32 -9.83 16.15
N PRO A 177 -23.09 -9.07 15.33
CA PRO A 177 -23.10 -9.22 13.88
C PRO A 177 -21.72 -9.07 13.22
N TYR A 178 -20.93 -8.06 13.61
CA TYR A 178 -19.58 -7.86 13.10
C TYR A 178 -18.64 -9.00 13.52
N ALA A 179 -18.67 -9.40 14.79
CA ALA A 179 -17.83 -10.46 15.30
C ALA A 179 -18.06 -11.78 14.56
N SER A 180 -19.34 -12.13 14.31
CA SER A 180 -19.71 -13.36 13.61
C SER A 180 -19.27 -13.34 12.14
N ILE A 181 -19.59 -12.29 11.39
CA ILE A 181 -19.28 -12.24 9.95
C ILE A 181 -17.77 -12.16 9.70
N SER A 182 -17.04 -11.37 10.49
CA SER A 182 -15.59 -11.26 10.37
C SER A 182 -14.88 -12.55 10.73
N GLU A 183 -15.35 -13.30 11.74
CA GLU A 183 -14.82 -14.61 12.09
C GLU A 183 -14.97 -15.62 10.96
N GLU A 184 -16.16 -15.71 10.35
CA GLU A 184 -16.42 -16.64 9.25
C GLU A 184 -15.54 -16.32 8.03
N LEU A 185 -15.39 -15.04 7.66
CA LEU A 185 -14.49 -14.61 6.60
C LEU A 185 -13.03 -15.02 6.89
N LEU A 186 -12.56 -14.83 8.13
CA LEU A 186 -11.18 -15.10 8.49
C LEU A 186 -10.88 -16.61 8.54
N VAL A 187 -11.81 -17.43 9.03
CA VAL A 187 -11.67 -18.91 8.99
C VAL A 187 -11.52 -19.40 7.54
N ARG A 188 -12.31 -18.87 6.61
CA ARG A 188 -12.17 -19.19 5.18
C ARG A 188 -10.86 -18.68 4.59
N ALA A 189 -10.43 -17.46 4.97
CA ALA A 189 -9.17 -16.92 4.54
C ALA A 189 -7.98 -17.75 5.06
N ASP A 190 -8.00 -18.20 6.32
CA ASP A 190 -6.99 -19.12 6.87
C ASP A 190 -6.86 -20.39 6.05
N HIS A 191 -8.00 -20.99 5.68
CA HIS A 191 -7.99 -22.19 4.85
C HIS A 191 -7.41 -21.93 3.45
N ALA A 192 -7.80 -20.81 2.81
CA ALA A 192 -7.36 -20.47 1.47
C ALA A 192 -5.88 -20.09 1.41
N MET A 193 -5.37 -19.39 2.44
CA MET A 193 -3.99 -18.87 2.51
C MET A 193 -2.96 -19.90 3.01
N LYS A 194 -3.41 -21.11 3.36
CA LYS A 194 -2.51 -22.15 3.86
C LYS A 194 -1.49 -22.55 2.79
N ASP A 195 -0.20 -22.60 3.18
CA ASP A 195 0.92 -23.03 2.37
C ASP A 195 1.10 -22.24 1.04
N VAL A 196 0.60 -21.00 0.98
CA VAL A 196 0.73 -20.13 -0.21
C VAL A 196 2.15 -19.58 -0.29
N PRO A 197 2.84 -19.71 -1.44
CA PRO A 197 4.17 -19.12 -1.63
C PRO A 197 4.13 -17.59 -1.53
N MET A 198 5.12 -17.05 -0.83
CA MET A 198 5.28 -15.61 -0.61
C MET A 198 6.58 -15.11 -1.20
N ILE A 199 6.55 -13.96 -1.84
CA ILE A 199 7.71 -13.22 -2.35
C ILE A 199 7.64 -11.79 -1.86
N ARG A 200 8.67 -10.99 -2.08
CA ARG A 200 8.60 -9.53 -1.89
C ARG A 200 7.70 -8.94 -2.95
N ILE A 201 6.66 -8.22 -2.54
CA ILE A 201 5.70 -7.56 -3.41
C ILE A 201 5.53 -6.09 -3.03
N HIS A 202 4.91 -5.29 -3.90
CA HIS A 202 4.54 -3.91 -3.60
C HIS A 202 3.55 -3.82 -2.41
N GLY A 203 2.60 -4.74 -2.35
CA GLY A 203 1.64 -4.91 -1.25
C GLY A 203 0.42 -4.00 -1.28
N ASP A 204 0.53 -2.82 -1.89
CA ASP A 204 -0.58 -1.86 -2.10
C ASP A 204 -0.58 -1.33 -3.55
N CYS A 205 -0.50 -2.25 -4.52
CA CYS A 205 -0.36 -1.96 -5.95
C CYS A 205 -1.71 -1.57 -6.59
N HIS A 206 -2.28 -0.45 -6.16
CA HIS A 206 -3.48 0.12 -6.78
C HIS A 206 -3.13 1.25 -7.75
N MET A 207 -4.07 1.65 -8.60
CA MET A 207 -3.85 2.67 -9.65
C MET A 207 -3.35 4.03 -9.10
N GLY A 208 -3.67 4.38 -7.85
CA GLY A 208 -3.18 5.60 -7.20
C GLY A 208 -1.68 5.59 -6.90
N ASN A 209 -1.06 4.40 -6.86
CA ASN A 209 0.37 4.20 -6.62
C ASN A 209 1.13 3.92 -7.93
N ILE A 210 0.51 4.19 -9.08
CA ILE A 210 1.12 4.03 -10.41
C ILE A 210 0.95 5.34 -11.19
N LEU A 211 2.07 5.97 -11.53
CA LEU A 211 2.09 7.17 -12.36
C LEU A 211 2.34 6.78 -13.81
N TRP A 212 1.31 6.89 -14.65
CA TRP A 212 1.40 6.63 -16.08
C TRP A 212 1.91 7.87 -16.81
N ARG A 213 3.02 7.74 -17.51
CA ARG A 213 3.62 8.81 -18.31
C ARG A 213 4.40 8.26 -19.49
N ASN A 214 4.15 8.79 -20.70
CA ASN A 214 4.82 8.37 -21.93
C ASN A 214 4.76 6.83 -22.15
N GLU A 215 3.60 6.24 -21.93
CA GLU A 215 3.35 4.78 -22.03
C GLU A 215 4.18 3.92 -21.07
N ILE A 216 4.74 4.52 -20.00
CA ILE A 216 5.54 3.84 -18.99
C ILE A 216 4.86 3.99 -17.63
N PRO A 217 4.60 2.88 -16.90
CA PRO A 217 4.14 2.93 -15.51
C PRO A 217 5.32 3.19 -14.58
N HIS A 218 5.23 4.18 -13.70
CA HIS A 218 6.18 4.42 -12.62
C HIS A 218 5.52 4.04 -11.31
N PHE A 219 6.01 3.00 -10.65
CA PHE A 219 5.50 2.57 -9.36
C PHE A 219 6.10 3.42 -8.25
N ILE A 220 5.23 3.88 -7.34
CA ILE A 220 5.56 4.74 -6.21
C ILE A 220 5.00 4.13 -4.92
N ASP A 221 5.46 4.63 -3.78
CA ASP A 221 4.92 4.32 -2.45
C ASP A 221 5.03 2.84 -2.04
N PHE A 222 6.27 2.37 -1.91
CA PHE A 222 6.61 1.03 -1.42
C PHE A 222 6.53 0.89 0.10
N ASP A 223 5.83 1.79 0.79
CA ASP A 223 5.72 1.77 2.27
C ASP A 223 5.01 0.53 2.82
N ASP A 224 4.15 -0.07 2.03
CA ASP A 224 3.42 -1.29 2.37
C ASP A 224 4.00 -2.55 1.71
N CYS A 225 5.21 -2.45 1.11
CA CYS A 225 5.88 -3.64 0.57
C CYS A 225 6.11 -4.68 1.68
N LEU A 226 5.91 -5.95 1.33
CA LEU A 226 5.89 -7.03 2.30
C LEU A 226 6.15 -8.40 1.62
N MET A 227 6.29 -9.45 2.42
CA MET A 227 6.20 -10.82 1.92
C MET A 227 4.74 -11.17 1.67
N GLY A 228 4.37 -11.41 0.42
CA GLY A 228 2.98 -11.70 0.07
C GLY A 228 2.85 -12.57 -1.19
N PRO A 229 1.64 -13.11 -1.44
CA PRO A 229 1.38 -13.85 -2.67
C PRO A 229 1.35 -12.87 -3.86
N PRO A 230 1.95 -13.23 -5.01
CA PRO A 230 1.98 -12.35 -6.19
C PRO A 230 0.62 -11.81 -6.63
N ILE A 231 -0.44 -12.59 -6.46
CA ILE A 231 -1.80 -12.18 -6.80
C ILE A 231 -2.25 -10.93 -6.05
N GLN A 232 -1.66 -10.60 -4.87
CA GLN A 232 -2.00 -9.41 -4.10
C GLN A 232 -1.82 -8.13 -4.90
N ASP A 233 -0.76 -8.01 -5.69
CA ASP A 233 -0.50 -6.81 -6.50
C ASP A 233 -1.32 -6.78 -7.80
N LEU A 234 -1.90 -7.89 -8.20
CA LEU A 234 -2.65 -8.01 -9.45
C LEU A 234 -4.15 -7.81 -9.26
N TRP A 235 -4.76 -8.41 -8.22
CA TRP A 235 -6.21 -8.34 -8.08
C TRP A 235 -6.75 -6.91 -7.88
N MET A 236 -5.94 -6.00 -7.36
CA MET A 236 -6.34 -4.60 -7.20
C MET A 236 -6.51 -3.83 -8.52
N LEU A 237 -6.07 -4.41 -9.63
CA LEU A 237 -6.29 -3.88 -10.97
C LEU A 237 -7.59 -4.42 -11.60
N LEU A 238 -8.24 -5.44 -11.01
CA LEU A 238 -9.48 -5.99 -11.53
C LEU A 238 -10.68 -5.10 -11.19
N ASN A 239 -11.50 -4.77 -12.18
CA ASN A 239 -12.70 -3.98 -11.99
C ASN A 239 -13.88 -4.49 -12.85
N GLY A 240 -15.07 -3.92 -12.62
CA GLY A 240 -16.27 -4.30 -13.34
C GLY A 240 -16.94 -5.56 -12.80
N ASP A 241 -17.83 -6.12 -13.61
CA ASP A 241 -18.52 -7.37 -13.31
C ASP A 241 -17.64 -8.60 -13.53
N PHE A 242 -18.16 -9.80 -13.21
CA PHE A 242 -17.41 -11.05 -13.32
C PHE A 242 -16.88 -11.30 -14.74
N ALA A 243 -17.67 -11.00 -15.79
CA ALA A 243 -17.26 -11.21 -17.17
C ALA A 243 -16.12 -10.28 -17.57
N ALA A 244 -16.17 -9.01 -17.16
CA ALA A 244 -15.09 -8.04 -17.36
C ALA A 244 -13.83 -8.46 -16.59
N GLN A 245 -13.94 -8.84 -15.33
CA GLN A 245 -12.81 -9.31 -14.53
C GLN A 245 -12.18 -10.57 -15.10
N LEU A 246 -12.97 -11.51 -15.65
CA LEU A 246 -12.45 -12.71 -16.30
C LEU A 246 -11.61 -12.37 -17.53
N GLN A 247 -12.09 -11.44 -18.37
CA GLN A 247 -11.34 -10.97 -19.55
C GLN A 247 -10.05 -10.26 -19.12
N GLN A 248 -10.12 -9.38 -18.14
CA GLN A 248 -8.95 -8.68 -17.59
C GLN A 248 -7.94 -9.68 -17.02
N ALA A 249 -8.38 -10.65 -16.21
CA ALA A 249 -7.50 -11.67 -15.62
C ALA A 249 -6.74 -12.46 -16.69
N LYS A 250 -7.40 -12.82 -17.81
CA LYS A 250 -6.75 -13.48 -18.92
C LYS A 250 -5.61 -12.65 -19.51
N ILE A 251 -5.87 -11.38 -19.82
CA ILE A 251 -4.87 -10.45 -20.34
C ILE A 251 -3.71 -10.29 -19.35
N MET A 252 -4.04 -10.11 -18.07
CA MET A 252 -3.07 -9.93 -16.99
C MET A 252 -2.12 -11.12 -16.86
N ILE A 253 -2.66 -12.34 -16.83
CA ILE A 253 -1.85 -13.56 -16.67
C ILE A 253 -0.98 -13.80 -17.87
N GLU A 254 -1.50 -13.62 -19.09
CA GLU A 254 -0.71 -13.73 -20.33
C GLU A 254 0.48 -12.75 -20.32
N ALA A 255 0.23 -11.49 -19.94
CA ALA A 255 1.25 -10.46 -19.87
C ALA A 255 2.28 -10.72 -18.76
N TYR A 256 1.81 -11.06 -17.56
CA TYR A 256 2.65 -11.38 -16.40
C TYR A 256 3.61 -12.54 -16.67
N ARG A 257 3.12 -13.60 -17.33
CA ARG A 257 3.91 -14.80 -17.69
C ARG A 257 5.10 -14.52 -18.61
N THR A 258 5.17 -13.34 -19.20
CA THR A 258 6.33 -12.94 -20.00
C THR A 258 7.62 -12.90 -19.15
N PHE A 259 7.51 -12.61 -17.85
CA PHE A 259 8.65 -12.37 -16.97
C PHE A 259 8.66 -13.22 -15.69
N SER A 260 7.51 -13.73 -15.27
CA SER A 260 7.42 -14.50 -14.04
C SER A 260 6.41 -15.64 -14.17
N PHE A 261 6.63 -16.73 -13.43
CA PHE A 261 5.67 -17.82 -13.35
C PHE A 261 4.39 -17.34 -12.60
N PHE A 262 3.24 -17.65 -13.15
CA PHE A 262 1.94 -17.40 -12.51
C PHE A 262 1.23 -18.73 -12.23
N ASP A 263 0.99 -19.00 -10.94
CA ASP A 263 0.16 -20.10 -10.49
C ASP A 263 -1.32 -19.70 -10.55
N GLU A 264 -2.05 -20.24 -11.51
CA GLU A 264 -3.49 -19.96 -11.68
C GLU A 264 -4.32 -20.36 -10.47
N SER A 265 -3.85 -21.33 -9.67
CA SER A 265 -4.53 -21.70 -8.44
C SER A 265 -4.58 -20.54 -7.42
N SER A 266 -3.70 -19.55 -7.56
CA SER A 266 -3.68 -18.34 -6.72
C SER A 266 -4.88 -17.41 -6.95
N LEU A 267 -5.61 -17.56 -8.06
CA LEU A 267 -6.85 -16.80 -8.31
C LEU A 267 -7.90 -17.01 -7.23
N ARG A 268 -7.91 -18.19 -6.57
CA ARG A 268 -8.78 -18.46 -5.43
C ARG A 268 -8.54 -17.55 -4.22
N LEU A 269 -7.39 -16.86 -4.19
CA LEU A 269 -7.00 -15.97 -3.09
C LEU A 269 -7.60 -14.56 -3.22
N ILE A 270 -8.16 -14.21 -4.36
CA ILE A 270 -8.64 -12.83 -4.63
C ILE A 270 -9.68 -12.42 -3.58
N GLU A 271 -10.74 -13.21 -3.39
CA GLU A 271 -11.80 -12.85 -2.45
C GLU A 271 -11.37 -12.93 -0.98
N PRO A 272 -10.58 -13.91 -0.52
CA PRO A 272 -9.92 -13.88 0.78
C PRO A 272 -9.06 -12.63 1.02
N LEU A 273 -8.21 -12.23 0.07
CA LEU A 273 -7.37 -11.03 0.18
C LEU A 273 -8.21 -9.75 0.23
N ARG A 274 -9.31 -9.70 -0.53
CA ARG A 274 -10.26 -8.59 -0.49
C ARG A 274 -10.93 -8.49 0.88
N ALA A 275 -11.35 -9.61 1.47
CA ALA A 275 -11.90 -9.66 2.82
C ALA A 275 -10.89 -9.15 3.87
N LEU A 276 -9.63 -9.61 3.80
CA LEU A 276 -8.56 -9.12 4.68
C LEU A 276 -8.36 -7.61 4.55
N ARG A 277 -8.36 -7.08 3.32
CA ARG A 277 -8.24 -5.64 3.08
C ARG A 277 -9.39 -4.85 3.69
N MET A 278 -10.63 -5.33 3.59
CA MET A 278 -11.81 -4.66 4.18
C MET A 278 -11.69 -4.57 5.71
N ILE A 279 -11.34 -5.65 6.38
CA ILE A 279 -11.16 -5.70 7.83
C ILE A 279 -9.97 -4.81 8.26
N LYS A 280 -8.82 -4.94 7.56
CA LYS A 280 -7.63 -4.11 7.80
C LYS A 280 -7.93 -2.61 7.65
N HIS A 281 -8.69 -2.22 6.63
CA HIS A 281 -9.04 -0.81 6.38
C HIS A 281 -9.84 -0.20 7.53
N ALA A 282 -10.85 -0.90 8.04
CA ALA A 282 -11.62 -0.43 9.19
C ALA A 282 -10.75 -0.29 10.45
N ALA A 283 -9.89 -1.27 10.72
CA ALA A 283 -8.94 -1.22 11.84
C ALA A 283 -7.90 -0.10 11.68
N TRP A 284 -7.42 0.15 10.47
CA TRP A 284 -6.49 1.23 10.16
C TRP A 284 -7.10 2.60 10.47
N ILE A 285 -8.35 2.84 10.06
CA ILE A 285 -9.05 4.10 10.41
C ILE A 285 -9.20 4.22 11.93
N ALA A 286 -9.64 3.16 12.61
CA ALA A 286 -9.82 3.14 14.07
C ALA A 286 -8.53 3.48 14.82
N ASN A 287 -7.41 2.83 14.44
CA ASN A 287 -6.11 3.03 15.06
C ASN A 287 -5.53 4.45 14.84
N ARG A 288 -5.97 5.13 13.80
CA ARG A 288 -5.47 6.46 13.41
C ARG A 288 -6.42 7.60 13.77
N TRP A 289 -7.55 7.31 14.42
CA TRP A 289 -8.62 8.28 14.68
C TRP A 289 -8.18 9.50 15.49
N ILE A 290 -7.14 9.37 16.32
CA ILE A 290 -6.57 10.48 17.06
C ILE A 290 -5.87 11.53 16.16
N ASP A 291 -5.41 11.12 14.98
CA ASP A 291 -4.83 12.04 13.99
C ASP A 291 -5.97 12.83 13.32
N PRO A 292 -6.00 14.18 13.42
CA PRO A 292 -7.10 15.00 12.89
C PRO A 292 -7.35 14.84 11.38
N ALA A 293 -6.41 14.30 10.63
CA ALA A 293 -6.58 14.00 9.21
C ALA A 293 -7.63 12.90 8.99
N PHE A 294 -7.73 11.92 9.90
CA PHE A 294 -8.63 10.78 9.75
C PHE A 294 -10.11 11.14 9.95
N PRO A 295 -10.55 11.80 11.03
CA PRO A 295 -11.93 12.25 11.14
C PRO A 295 -12.38 13.19 9.99
N ARG A 296 -11.46 13.96 9.42
CA ARG A 296 -11.75 14.81 8.25
C ARG A 296 -11.94 14.02 6.98
N ALA A 297 -11.10 13.00 6.77
CA ALA A 297 -11.15 12.14 5.58
C ALA A 297 -12.30 11.13 5.64
N PHE A 298 -12.63 10.63 6.84
CA PHE A 298 -13.62 9.59 7.07
C PHE A 298 -14.74 10.06 8.02
N PRO A 299 -15.48 11.14 7.71
CA PRO A 299 -16.40 11.79 8.65
C PRO A 299 -17.56 10.90 9.08
N THR A 300 -17.89 9.86 8.32
CA THR A 300 -18.97 8.92 8.62
C THR A 300 -18.53 7.71 9.44
N PHE A 301 -17.22 7.50 9.65
CA PHE A 301 -16.70 6.30 10.31
C PHE A 301 -17.28 6.03 11.68
N ASN A 302 -17.47 7.08 12.51
CA ASN A 302 -18.06 6.99 13.84
C ASN A 302 -19.59 7.11 13.81
N THR A 303 -20.25 6.48 12.83
CA THR A 303 -21.72 6.49 12.73
C THR A 303 -22.27 5.07 12.62
N HIS A 304 -23.49 4.88 13.12
CA HIS A 304 -24.22 3.61 12.98
C HIS A 304 -24.35 3.16 11.51
N ASN A 305 -24.60 4.12 10.61
CA ASN A 305 -24.78 3.83 9.20
C ASN A 305 -23.50 3.26 8.53
N TYR A 306 -22.32 3.80 8.87
CA TYR A 306 -21.06 3.25 8.39
C TYR A 306 -20.91 1.78 8.78
N TRP A 307 -21.11 1.46 10.05
CA TRP A 307 -20.92 0.09 10.54
C TRP A 307 -21.96 -0.89 10.03
N SER A 308 -23.22 -0.45 9.88
CA SER A 308 -24.27 -1.27 9.23
C SER A 308 -23.93 -1.60 7.80
N ASN A 309 -23.45 -0.62 7.02
CA ASN A 309 -23.04 -0.82 5.65
C ASN A 309 -21.77 -1.71 5.56
N HIS A 310 -20.80 -1.47 6.43
CA HIS A 310 -19.58 -2.29 6.46
C HIS A 310 -19.89 -3.78 6.74
N ILE A 311 -20.80 -4.07 7.69
CA ILE A 311 -21.25 -5.44 7.94
C ILE A 311 -21.98 -6.04 6.73
N LEU A 312 -22.78 -5.24 6.02
CA LEU A 312 -23.44 -5.69 4.79
C LEU A 312 -22.40 -6.03 3.71
N GLU A 313 -21.42 -5.16 3.49
CA GLU A 313 -20.32 -5.39 2.55
C GLU A 313 -19.52 -6.65 2.89
N LEU A 314 -19.26 -6.90 4.19
CA LEU A 314 -18.60 -8.14 4.63
C LEU A 314 -19.45 -9.40 4.34
N LYS A 315 -20.79 -9.31 4.47
CA LYS A 315 -21.71 -10.41 4.10
C LYS A 315 -21.72 -10.67 2.60
N GLU A 316 -21.72 -9.60 1.81
CA GLU A 316 -21.61 -9.71 0.35
C GLU A 316 -20.26 -10.32 -0.06
N GLN A 317 -19.17 -9.92 0.63
CA GLN A 317 -17.85 -10.49 0.42
C GLN A 317 -17.80 -11.98 0.76
N LEU A 318 -18.48 -12.41 1.83
CA LEU A 318 -18.60 -13.82 2.18
C LEU A 318 -19.31 -14.61 1.07
N SER A 319 -20.39 -14.06 0.50
CA SER A 319 -21.09 -14.69 -0.63
C SER A 319 -20.19 -14.83 -1.86
N LYS A 320 -19.35 -13.84 -2.15
CA LYS A 320 -18.38 -13.88 -3.25
C LYS A 320 -17.32 -14.97 -3.08
N MET A 321 -16.96 -15.31 -1.85
CA MET A 321 -16.03 -16.43 -1.58
C MET A 321 -16.63 -17.80 -1.91
N ASP A 322 -17.94 -17.90 -2.08
CA ASP A 322 -18.65 -19.12 -2.50
C ASP A 322 -18.90 -19.15 -4.03
N GLU A 323 -18.66 -18.06 -4.75
CA GLU A 323 -18.79 -17.99 -6.20
C GLU A 323 -17.62 -18.71 -6.91
N PRO A 324 -17.80 -19.12 -8.17
CA PRO A 324 -16.70 -19.67 -8.96
C PRO A 324 -15.53 -18.70 -9.05
N ASN A 325 -14.32 -19.22 -8.89
CA ASN A 325 -13.11 -18.42 -9.08
C ASN A 325 -12.98 -17.95 -10.56
N LEU A 326 -12.15 -16.92 -10.78
CA LEU A 326 -11.81 -16.41 -12.12
C LEU A 326 -10.93 -17.41 -12.90
N TYR A 327 -11.35 -18.67 -12.97
CA TYR A 327 -10.71 -19.66 -13.84
C TYR A 327 -11.24 -19.51 -15.26
N TYR A 328 -10.32 -19.54 -16.22
CA TYR A 328 -10.68 -19.81 -17.60
C TYR A 328 -10.03 -21.12 -18.01
N SER A 329 -10.87 -21.98 -18.49
CA SER A 329 -10.47 -23.22 -19.15
C SER A 329 -9.99 -22.94 -20.57
#